data_ad39e412f4d5d1440804f52a2a2f50fc
#
_entry.id   ad39e412f4d5d1440804f52a2a2f50fc
#
_cell.length_a   1.000
_cell.length_b   1.000
_cell.length_c   1.000
_cell.angle_alpha   90.00
_cell.angle_beta   90.00
_cell.angle_gamma   90.00
#
_symmetry.space_group_name_H-M   'P 1'
#
loop_
_entity.id
_entity.type
_entity.pdbx_description
1 polymer ?
#
loop_
_entity_poly.entity_id
_entity_poly.type
_entity_poly.pdbx_seq_one_letter_code
_entity_poly.pdbx_strand_id
1 'polypeptide(L)'
;MADDGEADRDLARLVVLCVGRLEETGDPWEPCRLLDAGGSVVVPVSEFLAELQAQDSSVSTLRSYGNDLLLWWRWLAAAGVAWDKVTPAEGRDFARWMQVADKPARPHWRDRVGSPPGVSRGPVTAGPAAVTVNPVTGKASPGRKFSASSRAHAETVLRRFYDFRLESGRGPIMNPFPLDRSRRRGRAHAHRNPLEPFAHERTGRYRPRQPRRIPRRIPDEQFDQIFAGLKSHRDRALLAFWVSTGARAEELLDSVQDDVRPGDQLIAVTRKGSRAVQELPASPDAFVWLRLYQEEIWRKGAPRGRRHPLWFTLRRPFRPLAYPAARAMFTRAQQLLGTNWSIHDLRHTGAWRMARDPEMSLTDVQWVLGHAHLSTTQLYTTPDQNEVIASALAHHERRARRGPASSPPPPAAGYNPDSLGVLFGRPS
;
A
#
# COMPACT_ATOMS: atom_id res chain seq x y z
N MET A 1 4.36 -8.16 -50.41
CA MET A 1 4.74 -8.04 -48.99
C MET A 1 4.29 -6.66 -48.57
N ALA A 2 3.09 -6.55 -48.03
CA ALA A 2 2.57 -5.27 -47.55
C ALA A 2 3.22 -5.00 -46.18
N ASP A 3 3.92 -3.89 -46.13
CA ASP A 3 4.36 -3.26 -44.90
C ASP A 3 3.10 -2.68 -44.23
N ASP A 4 2.43 -3.49 -43.41
CA ASP A 4 1.37 -3.02 -42.54
C ASP A 4 2.04 -2.24 -41.41
N GLY A 5 2.37 -0.98 -41.76
CA GLY A 5 2.87 0.01 -40.83
C GLY A 5 1.97 0.07 -39.60
N GLU A 6 2.55 -0.30 -38.46
CA GLU A 6 1.97 -0.21 -37.12
C GLU A 6 1.50 1.24 -36.91
N ALA A 7 0.25 1.54 -37.28
CA ALA A 7 -0.33 2.87 -37.13
C ALA A 7 -0.25 3.25 -35.66
N ASP A 8 0.53 4.28 -35.34
CA ASP A 8 0.66 4.79 -33.97
C ASP A 8 -0.73 5.22 -33.51
N ARG A 9 -1.35 4.43 -32.58
CA ARG A 9 -2.70 4.69 -32.07
C ARG A 9 -2.72 6.03 -31.36
N ASP A 10 -3.65 6.90 -31.70
CA ASP A 10 -3.87 8.14 -30.96
C ASP A 10 -4.46 7.82 -29.57
N LEU A 11 -3.57 7.51 -28.62
CA LEU A 11 -3.91 7.14 -27.25
C LEU A 11 -4.60 8.29 -26.50
N ALA A 12 -4.45 9.53 -26.92
CA ALA A 12 -5.09 10.68 -26.29
C ALA A 12 -6.58 10.74 -26.64
N ARG A 13 -6.96 10.25 -27.81
CA ARG A 13 -8.35 10.19 -28.28
C ARG A 13 -9.05 8.87 -27.99
N LEU A 14 -8.33 7.85 -27.49
CA LEU A 14 -8.91 6.55 -27.20
C LEU A 14 -9.91 6.64 -26.04
N VAL A 15 -11.19 6.49 -26.37
CA VAL A 15 -12.29 6.50 -25.40
C VAL A 15 -12.54 5.08 -24.90
N VAL A 16 -12.12 4.80 -23.68
CA VAL A 16 -12.36 3.51 -23.00
C VAL A 16 -13.68 3.58 -22.24
N LEU A 17 -14.68 2.88 -22.75
CA LEU A 17 -16.01 2.82 -22.14
C LEU A 17 -16.01 2.00 -20.85
N CYS A 18 -16.80 2.42 -19.86
CA CYS A 18 -16.97 1.72 -18.59
C CYS A 18 -18.01 0.58 -18.69
N VAL A 19 -17.87 -0.27 -19.70
CA VAL A 19 -18.71 -1.44 -19.94
C VAL A 19 -18.20 -2.67 -19.21
N GLY A 20 -19.04 -3.69 -19.04
CA GLY A 20 -18.70 -4.88 -18.28
C GLY A 20 -18.52 -4.61 -16.78
N ARG A 21 -18.45 -5.66 -15.98
CA ARG A 21 -18.30 -5.56 -14.54
C ARG A 21 -17.62 -6.78 -13.95
N LEU A 22 -16.99 -6.59 -12.80
CA LEU A 22 -16.59 -7.68 -11.91
C LEU A 22 -17.73 -7.92 -10.93
N GLU A 23 -18.26 -9.14 -10.91
CA GLU A 23 -19.35 -9.59 -10.04
C GLU A 23 -18.82 -10.43 -8.90
N GLU A 24 -19.34 -10.21 -7.69
CA GLU A 24 -19.12 -11.10 -6.54
C GLU A 24 -20.28 -12.09 -6.52
N THR A 25 -19.99 -13.37 -6.65
CA THR A 25 -21.02 -14.40 -6.84
C THR A 25 -21.60 -14.91 -5.52
N GLY A 26 -20.81 -14.83 -4.44
CA GLY A 26 -21.09 -15.51 -3.18
C GLY A 26 -20.77 -17.02 -3.20
N ASP A 27 -20.38 -17.58 -4.33
CA ASP A 27 -19.94 -18.96 -4.46
C ASP A 27 -18.48 -19.07 -3.96
N PRO A 28 -18.21 -19.96 -2.99
CA PRO A 28 -16.85 -20.20 -2.53
C PRO A 28 -15.89 -20.68 -3.63
N TRP A 29 -16.40 -21.37 -4.66
CA TRP A 29 -15.60 -21.91 -5.76
C TRP A 29 -15.33 -20.90 -6.87
N GLU A 30 -16.16 -19.88 -7.01
CA GLU A 30 -15.98 -18.79 -7.97
C GLU A 30 -16.33 -17.44 -7.29
N PRO A 31 -15.54 -16.96 -6.33
CA PRO A 31 -15.90 -15.77 -5.54
C PRO A 31 -16.08 -14.51 -6.38
N CYS A 32 -15.44 -14.45 -7.54
CA CYS A 32 -15.52 -13.32 -8.46
C CYS A 32 -15.54 -13.80 -9.90
N ARG A 33 -16.41 -13.20 -10.73
CA ARG A 33 -16.41 -13.40 -12.19
C ARG A 33 -16.42 -12.09 -12.95
N LEU A 34 -15.77 -12.07 -14.08
CA LEU A 34 -15.77 -10.92 -14.98
C LEU A 34 -16.83 -11.12 -16.05
N LEU A 35 -17.72 -10.12 -16.18
CA LEU A 35 -18.73 -10.07 -17.23
C LEU A 35 -18.35 -9.00 -18.26
N ASP A 36 -18.50 -9.33 -19.54
CA ASP A 36 -18.28 -8.40 -20.64
C ASP A 36 -19.41 -7.36 -20.80
N ALA A 37 -19.38 -6.57 -21.87
CA ALA A 37 -20.39 -5.57 -22.17
C ALA A 37 -21.80 -6.18 -22.42
N GLY A 38 -21.86 -7.41 -22.92
CA GLY A 38 -23.09 -8.16 -23.17
C GLY A 38 -23.61 -8.90 -21.94
N GLY A 39 -22.87 -8.90 -20.84
CA GLY A 39 -23.20 -9.66 -19.62
C GLY A 39 -22.75 -11.12 -19.68
N SER A 40 -22.01 -11.54 -20.69
CA SER A 40 -21.45 -12.87 -20.81
C SER A 40 -20.18 -13.02 -19.96
N VAL A 41 -19.96 -14.21 -19.42
CA VAL A 41 -18.77 -14.51 -18.63
C VAL A 41 -17.53 -14.54 -19.51
N VAL A 42 -16.50 -13.82 -19.10
CA VAL A 42 -15.18 -13.82 -19.76
C VAL A 42 -14.40 -15.05 -19.29
N VAL A 43 -14.63 -16.18 -19.96
CA VAL A 43 -14.08 -17.50 -19.59
C VAL A 43 -12.56 -17.47 -19.35
N PRO A 44 -11.72 -16.83 -20.21
CA PRO A 44 -10.29 -16.74 -19.95
C PRO A 44 -9.92 -16.15 -18.60
N VAL A 45 -10.70 -15.20 -18.11
CA VAL A 45 -10.47 -14.56 -16.79
C VAL A 45 -10.93 -15.48 -15.66
N SER A 46 -12.09 -16.14 -15.80
CA SER A 46 -12.59 -17.07 -14.78
C SER A 46 -11.62 -18.23 -14.56
N GLU A 47 -11.07 -18.82 -15.63
CA GLU A 47 -10.05 -19.88 -15.52
C GLU A 47 -8.79 -19.39 -14.78
N PHE A 48 -8.31 -18.19 -15.05
CA PHE A 48 -7.17 -17.62 -14.35
C PHE A 48 -7.47 -17.30 -12.88
N LEU A 49 -8.66 -16.79 -12.57
CA LEU A 49 -9.05 -16.53 -11.17
C LEU A 49 -9.21 -17.84 -10.38
N ALA A 50 -9.69 -18.93 -11.02
CA ALA A 50 -9.75 -20.25 -10.42
C ALA A 50 -8.33 -20.81 -10.14
N GLU A 51 -7.37 -20.61 -11.05
CA GLU A 51 -5.98 -20.98 -10.84
C GLU A 51 -5.36 -20.23 -9.65
N LEU A 52 -5.63 -18.92 -9.54
CA LEU A 52 -5.17 -18.12 -8.39
C LEU A 52 -5.81 -18.59 -7.07
N GLN A 53 -7.06 -19.04 -7.12
CA GLN A 53 -7.75 -19.59 -5.96
C GLN A 53 -7.12 -20.94 -5.54
N ALA A 54 -6.81 -21.81 -6.50
CA ALA A 54 -6.10 -23.06 -6.24
C ALA A 54 -4.71 -22.82 -5.62
N GLN A 55 -4.06 -21.68 -5.93
CA GLN A 55 -2.82 -21.22 -5.30
C GLN A 55 -3.05 -20.52 -3.95
N ASP A 56 -4.24 -20.68 -3.34
CA ASP A 56 -4.59 -20.14 -2.03
C ASP A 56 -4.60 -18.60 -1.94
N SER A 57 -4.83 -17.93 -3.09
CA SER A 57 -4.97 -16.48 -3.12
C SER A 57 -6.25 -16.01 -2.43
N SER A 58 -6.16 -14.96 -1.62
CA SER A 58 -7.33 -14.41 -0.91
C SER A 58 -8.37 -13.83 -1.89
N VAL A 59 -9.65 -13.84 -1.50
CA VAL A 59 -10.75 -13.23 -2.27
C VAL A 59 -10.46 -11.75 -2.60
N SER A 60 -9.80 -11.02 -1.69
CA SER A 60 -9.38 -9.65 -1.95
C SER A 60 -8.33 -9.53 -3.06
N THR A 61 -7.46 -10.52 -3.20
CA THR A 61 -6.49 -10.63 -4.29
C THR A 61 -7.20 -10.92 -5.62
N LEU A 62 -8.12 -11.90 -5.62
CA LEU A 62 -8.92 -12.23 -6.81
C LEU A 62 -9.70 -11.01 -7.30
N ARG A 63 -10.34 -10.28 -6.39
CA ARG A 63 -11.06 -9.03 -6.70
C ARG A 63 -10.13 -7.95 -7.28
N SER A 64 -8.95 -7.78 -6.70
CA SER A 64 -7.97 -6.81 -7.19
C SER A 64 -7.51 -7.14 -8.60
N TYR A 65 -7.17 -8.41 -8.85
CA TYR A 65 -6.75 -8.91 -10.15
C TYR A 65 -7.87 -8.79 -11.18
N GLY A 66 -9.09 -9.20 -10.80
CA GLY A 66 -10.27 -9.06 -11.66
C GLY A 66 -10.56 -7.61 -12.09
N ASN A 67 -10.32 -6.64 -11.21
CA ASN A 67 -10.48 -5.21 -11.57
C ASN A 67 -9.42 -4.73 -12.58
N ASP A 68 -8.16 -5.18 -12.48
CA ASP A 68 -7.13 -4.82 -13.46
C ASP A 68 -7.38 -5.52 -14.80
N LEU A 69 -7.86 -6.77 -14.77
CA LEU A 69 -8.28 -7.48 -15.98
C LEU A 69 -9.50 -6.82 -16.62
N LEU A 70 -10.50 -6.38 -15.84
CA LEU A 70 -11.64 -5.62 -16.37
C LEU A 70 -11.18 -4.33 -17.07
N LEU A 71 -10.22 -3.61 -16.51
CA LEU A 71 -9.66 -2.42 -17.13
C LEU A 71 -8.99 -2.75 -18.46
N TRP A 72 -8.22 -3.85 -18.49
CA TRP A 72 -7.57 -4.35 -19.71
C TRP A 72 -8.59 -4.76 -20.78
N TRP A 73 -9.64 -5.50 -20.43
CA TRP A 73 -10.71 -5.90 -21.36
C TRP A 73 -11.43 -4.70 -21.98
N ARG A 74 -11.70 -3.68 -21.16
CA ARG A 74 -12.27 -2.41 -21.65
C ARG A 74 -11.36 -1.70 -22.63
N TRP A 75 -10.06 -1.69 -22.34
CA TRP A 75 -9.08 -1.09 -23.22
C TRP A 75 -8.95 -1.87 -24.54
N LEU A 76 -8.92 -3.19 -24.49
CA LEU A 76 -8.89 -4.04 -25.68
C LEU A 76 -10.12 -3.83 -26.58
N ALA A 77 -11.31 -3.74 -25.99
CA ALA A 77 -12.53 -3.45 -26.72
C ALA A 77 -12.46 -2.08 -27.42
N ALA A 78 -11.90 -1.05 -26.75
CA ALA A 78 -11.70 0.26 -27.35
C ALA A 78 -10.61 0.25 -28.43
N ALA A 79 -9.59 -0.58 -28.29
CA ALA A 79 -8.50 -0.73 -29.26
C ALA A 79 -8.88 -1.64 -30.44
N GLY A 80 -10.01 -2.36 -30.37
CA GLY A 80 -10.45 -3.30 -31.40
C GLY A 80 -9.57 -4.56 -31.54
N VAL A 81 -8.93 -5.00 -30.45
CA VAL A 81 -7.99 -6.12 -30.46
C VAL A 81 -8.50 -7.26 -29.59
N ALA A 82 -8.49 -8.48 -30.14
CA ALA A 82 -8.82 -9.68 -29.38
C ALA A 82 -7.72 -10.00 -28.36
N TRP A 83 -8.10 -10.46 -27.16
CA TRP A 83 -7.18 -10.68 -26.03
C TRP A 83 -6.09 -11.73 -26.33
N ASP A 84 -6.37 -12.66 -27.23
CA ASP A 84 -5.47 -13.76 -27.65
C ASP A 84 -4.54 -13.38 -28.83
N LYS A 85 -4.74 -12.20 -29.42
CA LYS A 85 -3.96 -11.70 -30.56
C LYS A 85 -3.11 -10.48 -30.22
N VAL A 86 -3.05 -10.11 -28.94
CA VAL A 86 -2.25 -8.99 -28.49
C VAL A 86 -0.75 -9.25 -28.62
N THR A 87 -0.01 -8.20 -28.87
CA THR A 87 1.45 -8.19 -28.98
C THR A 87 2.07 -7.28 -27.93
N PRO A 88 3.39 -7.21 -27.79
CA PRO A 88 4.05 -6.22 -26.95
C PRO A 88 3.74 -4.77 -27.31
N ALA A 89 3.26 -4.49 -28.53
CA ALA A 89 2.81 -3.15 -28.92
C ALA A 89 1.57 -2.74 -28.14
N GLU A 90 0.56 -3.61 -28.03
CA GLU A 90 -0.63 -3.35 -27.21
C GLU A 90 -0.25 -3.20 -25.73
N GLY A 91 0.66 -4.00 -25.21
CA GLY A 91 1.16 -3.87 -23.85
C GLY A 91 1.82 -2.51 -23.59
N ARG A 92 2.64 -2.03 -24.55
CA ARG A 92 3.27 -0.70 -24.52
C ARG A 92 2.22 0.39 -24.55
N ASP A 93 1.26 0.30 -25.47
CA ASP A 93 0.25 1.32 -25.69
C ASP A 93 -0.70 1.42 -24.49
N PHE A 94 -1.10 0.31 -23.90
CA PHE A 94 -1.85 0.30 -22.64
C PHE A 94 -1.06 0.97 -21.51
N ALA A 95 0.23 0.65 -21.36
CA ALA A 95 1.06 1.27 -20.33
C ALA A 95 1.20 2.79 -20.53
N ARG A 96 1.30 3.28 -21.79
CA ARG A 96 1.31 4.70 -22.15
C ARG A 96 -0.07 5.33 -21.87
N TRP A 97 -1.16 4.67 -22.29
CA TRP A 97 -2.52 5.14 -22.03
C TRP A 97 -2.80 5.34 -20.54
N MET A 98 -2.41 4.38 -19.69
CA MET A 98 -2.56 4.52 -18.23
C MET A 98 -1.80 5.73 -17.62
N GLN A 99 -0.85 6.33 -18.33
CA GLN A 99 -0.15 7.53 -17.85
C GLN A 99 -1.00 8.79 -18.03
N VAL A 100 -1.79 8.84 -19.11
CA VAL A 100 -2.57 10.02 -19.49
C VAL A 100 -4.05 9.91 -19.15
N ALA A 101 -4.60 8.71 -19.06
CA ALA A 101 -6.00 8.45 -18.79
C ALA A 101 -6.40 8.79 -17.35
N ASP A 102 -7.62 9.26 -17.18
CA ASP A 102 -8.24 9.39 -15.89
C ASP A 102 -8.82 8.05 -15.42
N LYS A 103 -8.75 7.81 -14.11
CA LYS A 103 -9.43 6.66 -13.53
C LYS A 103 -10.94 6.76 -13.74
N PRO A 104 -11.62 5.64 -14.01
CA PRO A 104 -13.08 5.64 -14.02
C PRO A 104 -13.62 6.18 -12.69
N ALA A 105 -14.57 7.10 -12.75
CA ALA A 105 -15.24 7.60 -11.56
C ALA A 105 -15.99 6.44 -10.89
N ARG A 106 -15.72 6.21 -9.61
CA ARG A 106 -16.49 5.26 -8.82
C ARG A 106 -17.80 5.94 -8.40
N PRO A 107 -18.97 5.44 -8.81
CA PRO A 107 -20.22 5.99 -8.32
C PRO A 107 -20.26 5.90 -6.79
N HIS A 108 -20.75 6.96 -6.15
CA HIS A 108 -20.92 6.97 -4.70
C HIS A 108 -21.90 5.84 -4.31
N TRP A 109 -21.70 5.22 -3.14
CA TRP A 109 -22.54 4.10 -2.70
C TRP A 109 -24.03 4.42 -2.66
N ARG A 110 -24.41 5.69 -2.43
CA ARG A 110 -25.80 6.17 -2.49
C ARG A 110 -26.38 6.14 -3.89
N ASP A 111 -25.54 6.23 -4.91
CA ASP A 111 -25.97 6.21 -6.31
C ASP A 111 -26.12 4.78 -6.85
N ARG A 112 -25.74 3.77 -6.05
CA ARG A 112 -25.86 2.35 -6.40
C ARG A 112 -27.24 1.76 -6.09
N VAL A 113 -28.02 2.40 -5.22
CA VAL A 113 -29.36 1.96 -4.85
C VAL A 113 -30.36 2.62 -5.78
N GLY A 114 -30.81 1.91 -6.83
CA GLY A 114 -31.94 2.31 -7.67
C GLY A 114 -31.68 2.69 -9.12
N SER A 115 -30.46 2.57 -9.63
CA SER A 115 -30.23 2.79 -11.08
C SER A 115 -30.33 1.48 -11.85
N PRO A 116 -31.13 1.42 -12.93
CA PRO A 116 -31.15 0.23 -13.79
C PRO A 116 -29.77 0.01 -14.43
N PRO A 117 -29.38 -1.26 -14.68
CA PRO A 117 -28.12 -1.58 -15.30
C PRO A 117 -28.13 -1.00 -16.73
N GLY A 118 -27.17 -0.11 -17.03
CA GLY A 118 -26.94 0.36 -18.41
C GLY A 118 -26.92 1.87 -18.65
N VAL A 119 -27.33 2.71 -17.70
CA VAL A 119 -27.27 4.18 -17.90
C VAL A 119 -26.05 4.76 -17.18
N SER A 120 -24.91 4.78 -17.85
CA SER A 120 -23.80 5.64 -17.45
C SER A 120 -24.23 7.08 -17.77
N ARG A 121 -24.54 7.87 -16.75
CA ARG A 121 -24.55 9.32 -16.92
C ARG A 121 -23.16 9.72 -17.39
N GLY A 122 -23.12 10.46 -18.50
CA GLY A 122 -21.90 10.91 -19.15
C GLY A 122 -20.90 11.56 -18.18
N PRO A 123 -19.67 11.81 -18.61
CA PRO A 123 -18.62 12.29 -17.75
C PRO A 123 -19.07 13.59 -17.09
N VAL A 124 -19.20 13.56 -15.77
CA VAL A 124 -19.27 14.80 -15.01
C VAL A 124 -17.96 15.52 -15.30
N THR A 125 -18.04 16.57 -16.11
CA THR A 125 -16.95 17.48 -16.40
C THR A 125 -16.60 18.27 -15.14
N ALA A 126 -16.02 17.58 -14.19
CA ALA A 126 -15.24 18.24 -13.14
C ALA A 126 -13.90 18.62 -13.77
N GLY A 127 -13.61 19.90 -13.84
CA GLY A 127 -12.35 20.44 -14.32
C GLY A 127 -11.13 19.73 -13.69
N PRO A 128 -9.91 19.93 -14.22
CA PRO A 128 -8.72 19.24 -13.76
C PRO A 128 -8.53 19.55 -12.26
N ALA A 129 -8.90 18.57 -11.41
CA ALA A 129 -8.56 18.66 -10.02
C ALA A 129 -7.03 18.52 -9.93
N ALA A 130 -6.36 19.63 -9.74
CA ALA A 130 -4.93 19.64 -9.39
C ALA A 130 -4.75 18.66 -8.23
N VAL A 131 -3.62 17.93 -8.21
CA VAL A 131 -3.24 17.10 -7.07
C VAL A 131 -3.12 18.02 -5.87
N THR A 132 -4.16 18.08 -5.04
CA THR A 132 -4.15 18.91 -3.84
C THR A 132 -3.41 18.16 -2.76
N VAL A 133 -2.38 18.78 -2.23
CA VAL A 133 -1.67 18.29 -1.04
C VAL A 133 -2.45 18.80 0.17
N ASN A 134 -2.78 17.92 1.10
CA ASN A 134 -3.43 18.33 2.34
C ASN A 134 -2.47 19.27 3.10
N PRO A 135 -2.88 20.49 3.46
CA PRO A 135 -1.99 21.48 4.05
C PRO A 135 -1.48 21.08 5.44
N VAL A 136 -2.25 20.27 6.17
CA VAL A 136 -1.89 19.85 7.54
C VAL A 136 -0.96 18.63 7.52
N THR A 137 -1.27 17.63 6.70
CA THR A 137 -0.53 16.35 6.69
C THR A 137 0.54 16.28 5.61
N GLY A 138 0.55 17.22 4.67
CA GLY A 138 1.39 17.14 3.47
C GLY A 138 1.12 15.92 2.60
N LYS A 139 0.02 15.19 2.83
CA LYS A 139 -0.35 13.99 2.08
C LYS A 139 -1.15 14.37 0.85
N ALA A 140 -0.67 13.94 -0.31
CA ALA A 140 -1.40 14.18 -1.55
C ALA A 140 -2.74 13.46 -1.54
N SER A 141 -3.79 14.15 -1.96
CA SER A 141 -5.08 13.53 -2.26
C SER A 141 -4.94 12.55 -3.42
N PRO A 142 -5.74 11.48 -3.47
CA PRO A 142 -5.74 10.57 -4.60
C PRO A 142 -6.04 11.35 -5.88
N GLY A 143 -5.06 11.48 -6.77
CA GLY A 143 -5.25 12.14 -8.06
C GLY A 143 -6.20 11.35 -8.97
N ARG A 144 -6.72 12.01 -10.00
CA ARG A 144 -7.58 11.38 -11.02
C ARG A 144 -6.80 10.37 -11.88
N LYS A 145 -5.52 10.59 -12.11
CA LYS A 145 -4.64 9.73 -12.91
C LYS A 145 -4.26 8.44 -12.17
N PHE A 146 -3.92 7.40 -12.93
CA PHE A 146 -3.38 6.17 -12.37
C PHE A 146 -2.02 6.43 -11.72
N SER A 147 -1.87 6.06 -10.44
CA SER A 147 -0.60 6.18 -9.73
C SER A 147 0.45 5.21 -10.30
N ALA A 148 1.73 5.49 -10.08
CA ALA A 148 2.80 4.58 -10.45
C ALA A 148 2.62 3.18 -9.82
N SER A 149 2.13 3.10 -8.57
CA SER A 149 1.84 1.82 -7.92
C SER A 149 0.67 1.08 -8.59
N SER A 150 -0.42 1.77 -8.97
CA SER A 150 -1.53 1.14 -9.69
C SER A 150 -1.10 0.60 -11.05
N ARG A 151 -0.29 1.37 -11.79
CA ARG A 151 0.25 0.94 -13.08
C ARG A 151 1.20 -0.25 -12.95
N ALA A 152 2.05 -0.26 -11.92
CA ALA A 152 2.94 -1.38 -11.64
C ALA A 152 2.17 -2.65 -11.24
N HIS A 153 1.05 -2.49 -10.50
CA HIS A 153 0.18 -3.60 -10.13
C HIS A 153 -0.52 -4.18 -11.36
N ALA A 154 -1.14 -3.35 -12.18
CA ALA A 154 -1.80 -3.78 -13.41
C ALA A 154 -0.81 -4.53 -14.35
N GLU A 155 0.40 -4.00 -14.54
CA GLU A 155 1.43 -4.65 -15.33
C GLU A 155 1.80 -6.04 -14.78
N THR A 156 1.89 -6.19 -13.46
CA THR A 156 2.16 -7.49 -12.81
C THR A 156 1.01 -8.46 -13.00
N VAL A 157 -0.23 -8.02 -12.84
CA VAL A 157 -1.44 -8.84 -13.03
C VAL A 157 -1.54 -9.33 -14.47
N LEU A 158 -1.40 -8.41 -15.43
CA LEU A 158 -1.52 -8.73 -16.84
C LEU A 158 -0.41 -9.66 -17.32
N ARG A 159 0.84 -9.45 -16.89
CA ARG A 159 1.94 -10.37 -17.19
C ARG A 159 1.62 -11.77 -16.66
N ARG A 160 1.18 -11.89 -15.40
CA ARG A 160 0.86 -13.17 -14.78
C ARG A 160 -0.31 -13.87 -15.47
N PHE A 161 -1.32 -13.11 -15.92
CA PHE A 161 -2.42 -13.63 -16.70
C PHE A 161 -1.93 -14.22 -18.03
N TYR A 162 -1.09 -13.49 -18.77
CA TYR A 162 -0.58 -13.98 -20.05
C TYR A 162 0.46 -15.08 -19.90
N ASP A 163 1.26 -15.12 -18.83
CA ASP A 163 2.13 -16.27 -18.53
C ASP A 163 1.29 -17.52 -18.35
N PHE A 164 0.21 -17.47 -17.55
CA PHE A 164 -0.73 -18.59 -17.38
C PHE A 164 -1.37 -19.03 -18.71
N ARG A 165 -1.73 -18.09 -19.59
CA ARG A 165 -2.30 -18.41 -20.89
C ARG A 165 -1.30 -19.07 -21.84
N LEU A 166 -0.06 -18.64 -21.82
CA LEU A 166 1.02 -19.25 -22.61
C LEU A 166 1.32 -20.67 -22.12
N GLU A 167 1.39 -20.87 -20.79
CA GLU A 167 1.58 -22.21 -20.19
C GLU A 167 0.45 -23.18 -20.55
N SER A 168 -0.78 -22.69 -20.66
CA SER A 168 -1.95 -23.51 -21.07
C SER A 168 -2.07 -23.70 -22.59
N GLY A 169 -1.13 -23.18 -23.39
CA GLY A 169 -1.19 -23.21 -24.84
C GLY A 169 -2.36 -22.44 -25.48
N ARG A 170 -2.97 -21.54 -24.72
CA ARG A 170 -4.15 -20.75 -25.11
C ARG A 170 -3.85 -19.26 -24.92
N GLY A 171 -3.41 -18.56 -25.93
CA GLY A 171 -3.11 -17.14 -25.82
C GLY A 171 -2.30 -16.63 -27.00
N PRO A 172 -1.77 -15.39 -26.89
CA PRO A 172 -0.90 -14.83 -27.92
C PRO A 172 0.44 -15.59 -27.99
N ILE A 173 1.17 -15.43 -29.08
CA ILE A 173 2.47 -16.11 -29.31
C ILE A 173 3.50 -15.74 -28.25
N MET A 174 3.41 -14.54 -27.68
CA MET A 174 4.31 -14.07 -26.63
C MET A 174 3.57 -13.18 -25.61
N ASN A 175 4.12 -13.10 -24.40
CA ASN A 175 3.54 -12.24 -23.37
C ASN A 175 3.61 -10.76 -23.78
N PRO A 176 2.46 -10.04 -23.86
CA PRO A 176 2.42 -8.61 -24.20
C PRO A 176 3.14 -7.73 -23.19
N PHE A 177 3.34 -8.21 -21.97
CA PHE A 177 4.04 -7.54 -20.87
C PHE A 177 5.36 -8.24 -20.55
N PRO A 178 6.35 -8.19 -21.46
CA PRO A 178 7.59 -8.96 -21.31
C PRO A 178 8.43 -8.45 -20.14
N LEU A 179 9.28 -9.33 -19.63
CA LEU A 179 10.33 -8.94 -18.68
C LEU A 179 11.40 -8.10 -19.37
N ASP A 180 11.95 -7.14 -18.64
CA ASP A 180 13.07 -6.33 -19.12
C ASP A 180 14.36 -7.17 -19.12
N ARG A 181 14.81 -7.54 -20.32
CA ARG A 181 16.05 -8.31 -20.54
C ARG A 181 17.31 -7.42 -20.57
N SER A 182 17.16 -6.12 -20.79
CA SER A 182 18.30 -5.18 -20.91
C SER A 182 18.93 -4.89 -19.54
N ARG A 183 18.16 -5.01 -18.48
CA ARG A 183 18.63 -4.84 -17.10
C ARG A 183 19.13 -6.18 -16.54
N ARG A 184 20.21 -6.70 -17.09
CA ARG A 184 21.08 -7.62 -16.36
C ARG A 184 21.72 -6.84 -15.22
N ARG A 185 21.00 -6.69 -14.11
CA ARG A 185 21.68 -6.48 -12.84
C ARG A 185 22.49 -7.75 -12.63
N GLY A 186 23.83 -7.60 -12.57
CA GLY A 186 24.71 -8.70 -12.27
C GLY A 186 24.15 -9.48 -11.07
N ARG A 187 24.44 -10.75 -10.96
CA ARG A 187 23.87 -11.71 -9.99
C ARG A 187 23.42 -10.98 -8.72
N ALA A 188 22.11 -10.64 -8.65
CA ALA A 188 21.56 -9.79 -7.60
C ALA A 188 21.77 -10.36 -6.20
N HIS A 189 22.22 -11.61 -6.15
CA HIS A 189 22.45 -12.37 -4.93
C HIS A 189 23.90 -12.83 -4.71
N ALA A 190 24.85 -12.48 -5.61
CA ALA A 190 26.25 -12.93 -5.46
C ALA A 190 26.91 -12.37 -4.20
N HIS A 191 26.46 -11.17 -3.73
CA HIS A 191 26.91 -10.54 -2.47
C HIS A 191 25.69 -9.93 -1.78
N ARG A 192 24.79 -10.79 -1.28
CA ARG A 192 23.58 -10.33 -0.60
C ARG A 192 23.97 -9.62 0.70
N ASN A 193 23.84 -8.30 0.71
CA ASN A 193 23.77 -7.55 1.96
C ASN A 193 22.38 -7.78 2.57
N PRO A 194 22.26 -8.38 3.78
CA PRO A 194 20.98 -8.58 4.44
C PRO A 194 20.21 -7.27 4.69
N LEU A 195 20.91 -6.15 4.68
CA LEU A 195 20.36 -4.80 4.88
C LEU A 195 19.78 -4.19 3.60
N GLU A 196 20.06 -4.76 2.43
CA GLU A 196 19.49 -4.27 1.18
C GLU A 196 18.12 -4.89 0.89
N PRO A 197 17.16 -4.10 0.37
CA PRO A 197 15.87 -4.62 -0.05
C PRO A 197 16.05 -5.73 -1.08
N PHE A 198 15.25 -6.80 -0.93
CA PHE A 198 15.19 -7.84 -1.94
C PHE A 198 14.81 -7.20 -3.29
N ALA A 199 15.69 -7.31 -4.27
CA ALA A 199 15.44 -6.88 -5.63
C ALA A 199 15.19 -8.11 -6.50
N HIS A 200 14.01 -8.16 -7.15
CA HIS A 200 13.75 -9.19 -8.17
C HIS A 200 14.78 -9.06 -9.30
N GLU A 201 15.35 -10.18 -9.74
CA GLU A 201 16.34 -10.22 -10.82
C GLU A 201 15.78 -9.67 -12.13
N ARG A 202 14.47 -9.80 -12.33
CA ARG A 202 13.78 -9.38 -13.55
C ARG A 202 12.54 -8.56 -13.18
N THR A 203 12.44 -7.38 -13.76
CA THR A 203 11.26 -6.51 -13.64
C THR A 203 10.54 -6.43 -14.98
N GLY A 204 9.25 -6.18 -14.99
CA GLY A 204 8.51 -5.95 -16.23
C GLY A 204 9.04 -4.73 -16.99
N ARG A 205 9.09 -4.84 -18.32
CA ARG A 205 9.60 -3.80 -19.24
C ARG A 205 8.86 -2.48 -19.07
N TYR A 206 7.56 -2.52 -18.86
CA TYR A 206 6.69 -1.33 -18.74
C TYR A 206 6.44 -0.91 -17.30
N ARG A 207 7.10 -1.55 -16.31
CA ARG A 207 6.95 -1.24 -14.91
C ARG A 207 7.43 0.18 -14.60
N PRO A 208 6.55 1.06 -14.09
CA PRO A 208 6.94 2.42 -13.76
C PRO A 208 7.90 2.45 -12.57
N ARG A 209 8.84 3.39 -12.59
CA ARG A 209 9.68 3.67 -11.43
C ARG A 209 8.81 4.25 -10.32
N GLN A 210 8.90 3.67 -9.14
CA GLN A 210 8.19 4.16 -7.97
C GLN A 210 9.17 4.97 -7.12
N PRO A 211 8.83 6.21 -6.74
CA PRO A 211 9.63 6.94 -5.77
C PRO A 211 9.61 6.19 -4.43
N ARG A 212 10.77 6.05 -3.80
CA ARG A 212 10.88 5.51 -2.45
C ARG A 212 10.20 6.51 -1.50
N ARG A 213 9.06 6.11 -0.93
CA ARG A 213 8.33 6.94 0.03
C ARG A 213 8.71 6.50 1.43
N ILE A 214 9.11 7.46 2.25
CA ILE A 214 9.24 7.26 3.69
C ILE A 214 7.82 7.19 4.26
N PRO A 215 7.49 6.15 5.06
CA PRO A 215 6.19 6.06 5.72
C PRO A 215 5.97 7.28 6.61
N ARG A 216 4.79 7.89 6.53
CA ARG A 216 4.44 9.03 7.35
C ARG A 216 3.86 8.56 8.67
N ARG A 217 4.28 9.18 9.76
CA ARG A 217 3.68 9.01 11.09
C ARG A 217 2.66 10.10 11.38
N ILE A 218 1.70 9.81 12.22
CA ILE A 218 0.83 10.81 12.81
C ILE A 218 1.61 11.46 13.96
N PRO A 219 1.81 12.78 13.98
CA PRO A 219 2.41 13.48 15.11
C PRO A 219 1.62 13.23 16.40
N ASP A 220 2.29 13.19 17.55
CA ASP A 220 1.66 12.79 18.80
C ASP A 220 0.52 13.74 19.20
N GLU A 221 0.68 15.05 19.00
CA GLU A 221 -0.36 16.04 19.27
C GLU A 221 -1.61 15.84 18.40
N GLN A 222 -1.42 15.45 17.13
CA GLN A 222 -2.55 15.14 16.24
C GLN A 222 -3.20 13.81 16.59
N PHE A 223 -2.40 12.82 17.02
CA PHE A 223 -2.93 11.56 17.52
C PHE A 223 -3.82 11.77 18.74
N ASP A 224 -3.37 12.56 19.71
CA ASP A 224 -4.12 12.88 20.93
C ASP A 224 -5.42 13.63 20.61
N GLN A 225 -5.39 14.57 19.67
CA GLN A 225 -6.60 15.28 19.21
C GLN A 225 -7.59 14.32 18.51
N ILE A 226 -7.10 13.41 17.67
CA ILE A 226 -7.94 12.39 17.03
C ILE A 226 -8.55 11.48 18.10
N PHE A 227 -7.74 11.02 19.06
CA PHE A 227 -8.17 10.15 20.15
C PHE A 227 -9.24 10.80 21.02
N ALA A 228 -9.04 12.08 21.39
CA ALA A 228 -10.01 12.86 22.15
C ALA A 228 -11.33 13.04 21.39
N GLY A 229 -11.27 13.17 20.06
CA GLY A 229 -12.45 13.29 19.20
C GLY A 229 -13.29 12.00 19.05
N LEU A 230 -12.78 10.84 19.52
CA LEU A 230 -13.51 9.57 19.46
C LEU A 230 -14.65 9.53 20.49
N LYS A 231 -15.83 9.15 20.03
CA LYS A 231 -17.08 9.21 20.83
C LYS A 231 -17.43 7.89 21.52
N SER A 232 -16.75 6.78 21.22
CA SER A 232 -17.09 5.47 21.77
C SER A 232 -15.87 4.77 22.37
N HIS A 233 -16.11 3.95 23.41
CA HIS A 233 -15.06 3.12 24.00
C HIS A 233 -14.47 2.13 22.99
N ARG A 234 -15.32 1.57 22.09
CA ARG A 234 -14.87 0.71 20.99
C ARG A 234 -13.82 1.41 20.12
N ASP A 235 -14.11 2.63 19.69
CA ASP A 235 -13.26 3.34 18.73
C ASP A 235 -11.93 3.75 19.41
N ARG A 236 -11.96 4.09 20.71
CA ARG A 236 -10.74 4.31 21.50
C ARG A 236 -9.93 3.05 21.68
N ALA A 237 -10.57 1.92 22.01
CA ALA A 237 -9.89 0.63 22.09
C ALA A 237 -9.20 0.27 20.78
N LEU A 238 -9.91 0.37 19.65
CA LEU A 238 -9.35 0.10 18.32
C LEU A 238 -8.12 0.96 18.01
N LEU A 239 -8.17 2.27 18.24
CA LEU A 239 -7.02 3.13 18.01
C LEU A 239 -5.84 2.77 18.92
N ALA A 240 -6.08 2.52 20.21
CA ALA A 240 -5.06 2.12 21.17
C ALA A 240 -4.40 0.79 20.74
N PHE A 241 -5.18 -0.21 20.34
CA PHE A 241 -4.63 -1.46 19.82
C PHE A 241 -3.85 -1.27 18.52
N TRP A 242 -4.36 -0.51 17.56
CA TRP A 242 -3.64 -0.31 16.28
C TRP A 242 -2.29 0.37 16.46
N VAL A 243 -2.21 1.37 17.33
CA VAL A 243 -0.95 2.12 17.53
C VAL A 243 0.02 1.36 18.41
N SER A 244 -0.43 0.61 19.42
CA SER A 244 0.46 -0.12 20.33
C SER A 244 0.97 -1.44 19.73
N THR A 245 0.12 -2.18 19.01
CA THR A 245 0.51 -3.46 18.39
C THR A 245 1.15 -3.30 17.02
N GLY A 246 0.89 -2.19 16.33
CA GLY A 246 1.24 -2.02 14.92
C GLY A 246 0.60 -3.04 13.98
N ALA A 247 -0.43 -3.78 14.41
CA ALA A 247 -1.14 -4.77 13.59
C ALA A 247 -1.80 -4.12 12.36
N ARG A 248 -2.03 -4.90 11.30
CA ARG A 248 -2.83 -4.44 10.17
C ARG A 248 -4.29 -4.32 10.58
N ALA A 249 -5.01 -3.41 9.93
CA ALA A 249 -6.40 -3.14 10.31
C ALA A 249 -7.29 -4.40 10.29
N GLU A 250 -7.19 -5.20 9.24
CA GLU A 250 -7.95 -6.46 9.13
C GLU A 250 -7.53 -7.48 10.17
N GLU A 251 -6.23 -7.60 10.48
CA GLU A 251 -5.71 -8.53 11.50
C GLU A 251 -6.38 -8.32 12.87
N LEU A 252 -6.60 -7.05 13.27
CA LEU A 252 -7.33 -6.73 14.51
C LEU A 252 -8.85 -6.84 14.37
N LEU A 253 -9.41 -6.47 13.22
CA LEU A 253 -10.86 -6.51 13.01
C LEU A 253 -11.41 -7.94 12.96
N ASP A 254 -10.60 -8.90 12.54
CA ASP A 254 -10.97 -10.32 12.46
C ASP A 254 -10.80 -11.07 13.79
N SER A 255 -10.24 -10.40 14.84
CA SER A 255 -10.05 -11.03 16.17
C SER A 255 -11.38 -11.38 16.82
N VAL A 256 -11.36 -12.48 17.58
CA VAL A 256 -12.47 -12.95 18.39
C VAL A 256 -12.23 -12.69 19.89
N GLN A 257 -13.24 -12.91 20.72
CA GLN A 257 -13.16 -12.66 22.17
C GLN A 257 -12.06 -13.49 22.86
N ASP A 258 -11.79 -14.69 22.34
CA ASP A 258 -10.77 -15.61 22.89
C ASP A 258 -9.33 -15.22 22.56
N ASP A 259 -9.13 -14.33 21.59
CA ASP A 259 -7.81 -13.85 21.18
C ASP A 259 -7.18 -12.88 22.19
N VAL A 260 -7.97 -12.42 23.18
CA VAL A 260 -7.53 -11.37 24.09
C VAL A 260 -7.13 -11.95 25.46
N ARG A 261 -5.92 -11.67 25.89
CA ARG A 261 -5.38 -12.04 27.21
C ARG A 261 -4.99 -10.77 27.99
N PRO A 262 -5.93 -10.14 28.68
CA PRO A 262 -5.67 -8.87 29.38
C PRO A 262 -4.63 -9.00 30.48
N GLY A 263 -4.58 -10.16 31.20
CA GLY A 263 -3.59 -10.40 32.24
C GLY A 263 -2.16 -10.42 31.76
N ASP A 264 -1.95 -10.88 30.52
CA ASP A 264 -0.63 -10.95 29.88
C ASP A 264 -0.36 -9.73 28.97
N GLN A 265 -1.33 -8.83 28.83
CA GLN A 265 -1.31 -7.69 27.91
C GLN A 265 -1.07 -8.11 26.43
N LEU A 266 -1.67 -9.25 26.03
CA LEU A 266 -1.51 -9.83 24.71
C LEU A 266 -2.84 -9.87 23.94
N ILE A 267 -2.73 -9.72 22.61
CA ILE A 267 -3.80 -10.03 21.67
C ILE A 267 -3.25 -10.89 20.54
N ALA A 268 -3.90 -12.03 20.30
CA ALA A 268 -3.58 -12.89 19.17
C ALA A 268 -4.19 -12.34 17.87
N VAL A 269 -3.43 -12.37 16.78
CA VAL A 269 -3.89 -11.99 15.46
C VAL A 269 -3.43 -12.99 14.41
N THR A 270 -4.26 -13.25 13.41
CA THR A 270 -3.88 -14.04 12.25
C THR A 270 -3.19 -13.14 11.21
N ARG A 271 -1.91 -13.40 10.95
CA ARG A 271 -1.12 -12.57 10.03
C ARG A 271 -1.56 -12.70 8.58
N LYS A 272 -1.79 -11.55 7.93
CA LYS A 272 -2.07 -11.51 6.50
C LYS A 272 -0.83 -11.98 5.71
N GLY A 273 -0.98 -13.03 4.94
CA GLY A 273 0.09 -13.61 4.11
C GLY A 273 0.61 -14.94 4.63
N SER A 274 1.22 -15.00 5.81
CA SER A 274 1.68 -16.26 6.41
C SER A 274 0.57 -17.08 7.02
N ARG A 275 -0.58 -16.49 7.34
CA ARG A 275 -1.69 -17.07 8.12
C ARG A 275 -1.29 -17.58 9.51
N ALA A 276 -0.07 -17.28 9.94
CA ALA A 276 0.39 -17.64 11.28
C ALA A 276 -0.36 -16.82 12.34
N VAL A 277 -0.76 -17.48 13.42
CA VAL A 277 -1.26 -16.81 14.61
C VAL A 277 -0.08 -16.25 15.36
N GLN A 278 -0.14 -14.98 15.71
CA GLN A 278 0.91 -14.30 16.49
C GLN A 278 0.30 -13.50 17.63
N GLU A 279 0.83 -13.68 18.81
CA GLU A 279 0.49 -12.89 19.98
C GLU A 279 1.25 -11.57 19.97
N LEU A 280 0.53 -10.47 20.10
CA LEU A 280 1.09 -9.12 20.06
C LEU A 280 0.90 -8.44 21.40
N PRO A 281 1.95 -7.84 21.96
CA PRO A 281 1.81 -6.99 23.14
C PRO A 281 1.06 -5.72 22.78
N ALA A 282 0.15 -5.29 23.67
CA ALA A 282 -0.59 -4.04 23.53
C ALA A 282 -0.49 -3.22 24.82
N SER A 283 -0.67 -1.91 24.70
CA SER A 283 -0.61 -1.00 25.84
C SER A 283 -1.72 -1.30 26.86
N PRO A 284 -1.49 -1.09 28.17
CA PRO A 284 -2.49 -1.32 29.22
C PRO A 284 -3.80 -0.60 28.94
N ASP A 285 -3.73 0.65 28.49
CA ASP A 285 -4.93 1.46 28.20
C ASP A 285 -5.78 0.87 27.06
N ALA A 286 -5.19 0.12 26.12
CA ALA A 286 -5.96 -0.57 25.09
C ALA A 286 -6.94 -1.57 25.72
N PHE A 287 -6.49 -2.31 26.74
CA PHE A 287 -7.33 -3.27 27.48
C PHE A 287 -8.36 -2.59 28.38
N VAL A 288 -8.03 -1.44 28.97
CA VAL A 288 -9.01 -0.64 29.74
C VAL A 288 -10.15 -0.19 28.84
N TRP A 289 -9.83 0.42 27.67
CA TRP A 289 -10.86 0.82 26.72
C TRP A 289 -11.65 -0.36 26.15
N LEU A 290 -10.99 -1.48 25.93
CA LEU A 290 -11.64 -2.72 25.49
C LEU A 290 -12.65 -3.18 26.54
N ARG A 291 -12.29 -3.22 27.82
CA ARG A 291 -13.18 -3.64 28.89
C ARG A 291 -14.41 -2.75 28.98
N LEU A 292 -14.21 -1.44 28.94
CA LEU A 292 -15.32 -0.47 28.94
C LEU A 292 -16.26 -0.68 27.74
N TYR A 293 -15.69 -0.93 26.55
CA TYR A 293 -16.47 -1.26 25.37
C TYR A 293 -17.24 -2.56 25.51
N GLN A 294 -16.59 -3.62 25.99
CA GLN A 294 -17.25 -4.92 26.19
C GLN A 294 -18.43 -4.82 27.16
N GLU A 295 -18.28 -4.11 28.28
CA GLU A 295 -19.37 -3.88 29.24
C GLU A 295 -20.52 -3.08 28.61
N GLU A 296 -20.21 -2.06 27.83
CA GLU A 296 -21.21 -1.27 27.12
C GLU A 296 -22.00 -2.09 26.11
N ILE A 297 -21.29 -2.83 25.22
CA ILE A 297 -21.93 -3.54 24.12
C ILE A 297 -22.73 -4.74 24.62
N TRP A 298 -22.26 -5.41 25.68
CA TRP A 298 -22.96 -6.52 26.29
C TRP A 298 -24.21 -6.08 27.06
N ARG A 299 -24.20 -4.90 27.67
CA ARG A 299 -25.42 -4.31 28.25
C ARG A 299 -26.48 -4.00 27.19
N LYS A 300 -26.02 -3.67 25.96
CA LYS A 300 -26.91 -3.45 24.80
C LYS A 300 -27.41 -4.75 24.16
N GLY A 301 -26.96 -5.92 24.63
CA GLY A 301 -27.40 -7.25 24.20
C GLY A 301 -26.59 -7.81 23.02
N ALA A 302 -25.34 -7.41 22.84
CA ALA A 302 -24.46 -8.07 21.87
C ALA A 302 -24.15 -9.51 22.32
N PRO A 303 -23.90 -10.44 21.38
CA PRO A 303 -23.57 -11.82 21.69
C PRO A 303 -22.32 -11.91 22.58
N ARG A 304 -22.36 -12.83 23.54
CA ARG A 304 -21.23 -13.17 24.42
C ARG A 304 -20.74 -14.56 24.09
N GLY A 305 -19.45 -14.77 24.14
CA GLY A 305 -18.83 -16.09 23.97
C GLY A 305 -17.49 -15.99 23.24
N ARG A 306 -16.65 -16.99 23.49
CA ARG A 306 -15.23 -17.00 23.11
C ARG A 306 -15.02 -16.85 21.60
N ARG A 307 -15.88 -17.45 20.78
CA ARG A 307 -15.77 -17.45 19.30
C ARG A 307 -16.49 -16.30 18.61
N HIS A 308 -17.17 -15.42 19.36
CA HIS A 308 -17.81 -14.26 18.77
C HIS A 308 -16.77 -13.18 18.41
N PRO A 309 -17.04 -12.36 17.38
CA PRO A 309 -16.17 -11.25 17.02
C PRO A 309 -15.85 -10.35 18.23
N LEU A 310 -14.62 -9.90 18.31
CA LEU A 310 -14.22 -8.92 19.32
C LEU A 310 -14.89 -7.56 19.06
N TRP A 311 -15.03 -7.18 17.81
CA TRP A 311 -15.47 -5.87 17.38
C TRP A 311 -16.83 -5.94 16.68
N PHE A 312 -17.84 -5.34 17.29
CA PHE A 312 -19.18 -5.23 16.73
C PHE A 312 -19.51 -3.81 16.23
N THR A 313 -20.49 -3.70 15.33
CA THR A 313 -21.19 -2.45 15.06
C THR A 313 -21.88 -1.95 16.33
N LEU A 314 -21.95 -0.61 16.55
CA LEU A 314 -22.56 -0.04 17.77
C LEU A 314 -24.09 -0.01 17.73
N ARG A 315 -24.72 -0.29 16.59
CA ARG A 315 -26.18 -0.31 16.39
C ARG A 315 -26.63 -1.72 16.03
N ARG A 316 -27.84 -2.06 16.43
CA ARG A 316 -28.52 -3.32 16.04
C ARG A 316 -28.87 -3.31 14.55
N PRO A 317 -28.84 -4.45 13.87
CA PRO A 317 -28.32 -5.73 14.36
C PRO A 317 -26.79 -5.66 14.54
N PHE A 318 -26.29 -6.23 15.66
CA PHE A 318 -24.85 -6.29 15.93
C PHE A 318 -24.18 -7.23 14.92
N ARG A 319 -23.30 -6.67 14.10
CA ARG A 319 -22.53 -7.39 13.09
C ARG A 319 -21.03 -7.20 13.34
N PRO A 320 -20.17 -8.11 12.86
CA PRO A 320 -18.72 -7.88 12.87
C PRO A 320 -18.40 -6.51 12.24
N LEU A 321 -17.47 -5.79 12.83
CA LEU A 321 -17.06 -4.48 12.33
C LEU A 321 -16.16 -4.64 11.09
N ALA A 322 -16.69 -4.34 9.92
CA ALA A 322 -15.95 -4.41 8.68
C ALA A 322 -14.98 -3.21 8.49
N TYR A 323 -13.88 -3.42 7.76
CA TYR A 323 -12.89 -2.39 7.46
C TYR A 323 -13.47 -1.07 6.90
N PRO A 324 -14.44 -1.06 5.97
CA PRO A 324 -15.02 0.21 5.49
C PRO A 324 -15.68 1.03 6.59
N ALA A 325 -16.32 0.36 7.57
CA ALA A 325 -16.95 1.03 8.71
C ALA A 325 -15.91 1.61 9.68
N ALA A 326 -14.84 0.85 9.97
CA ALA A 326 -13.72 1.31 10.77
C ALA A 326 -13.00 2.49 10.10
N ARG A 327 -12.77 2.43 8.79
CA ARG A 327 -12.22 3.54 8.00
C ARG A 327 -13.10 4.79 8.06
N ALA A 328 -14.41 4.63 7.90
CA ALA A 328 -15.36 5.75 7.98
C ALA A 328 -15.38 6.37 9.38
N MET A 329 -15.27 5.57 10.43
CA MET A 329 -15.13 6.03 11.81
C MET A 329 -13.86 6.90 11.96
N PHE A 330 -12.71 6.40 11.54
CA PHE A 330 -11.45 7.11 11.63
C PHE A 330 -11.43 8.41 10.81
N THR A 331 -12.03 8.39 9.61
CA THR A 331 -12.18 9.60 8.78
C THR A 331 -13.01 10.66 9.48
N ARG A 332 -14.12 10.27 10.15
CA ARG A 332 -14.94 11.23 10.92
C ARG A 332 -14.22 11.80 12.14
N ALA A 333 -13.41 10.97 12.83
CA ALA A 333 -12.69 11.42 14.01
C ALA A 333 -11.69 12.55 13.72
N GLN A 334 -11.14 12.57 12.53
CA GLN A 334 -10.15 13.58 12.13
C GLN A 334 -10.72 14.70 11.24
N GLN A 335 -12.02 14.67 10.94
CA GLN A 335 -12.64 15.62 9.99
C GLN A 335 -12.50 17.07 10.43
N LEU A 336 -12.65 17.36 11.73
CA LEU A 336 -12.52 18.70 12.30
C LEU A 336 -11.06 19.20 12.29
N LEU A 337 -10.09 18.30 12.26
CA LEU A 337 -8.67 18.63 12.20
C LEU A 337 -8.20 18.92 10.76
N GLY A 338 -9.06 18.74 9.77
CA GLY A 338 -8.70 18.89 8.36
C GLY A 338 -7.61 17.93 7.88
N THR A 339 -7.35 16.84 8.62
CA THR A 339 -6.34 15.85 8.30
C THR A 339 -6.90 14.73 7.40
N ASN A 340 -6.01 14.00 6.72
CA ASN A 340 -6.38 12.89 5.83
C ASN A 340 -5.58 11.61 6.12
N TRP A 341 -5.30 11.35 7.41
CA TRP A 341 -4.64 10.14 7.85
C TRP A 341 -5.48 8.89 7.53
N SER A 342 -4.83 7.78 7.32
CA SER A 342 -5.46 6.47 7.14
C SER A 342 -5.18 5.57 8.35
N ILE A 343 -5.97 4.50 8.53
CA ILE A 343 -5.70 3.50 9.57
C ILE A 343 -4.28 2.90 9.41
N HIS A 344 -3.78 2.83 8.17
CA HIS A 344 -2.42 2.33 7.93
C HIS A 344 -1.35 3.29 8.47
N ASP A 345 -1.63 4.60 8.54
CA ASP A 345 -0.71 5.57 9.15
C ASP A 345 -0.61 5.37 10.68
N LEU A 346 -1.64 4.79 11.35
CA LEU A 346 -1.55 4.36 12.76
C LEU A 346 -0.49 3.27 12.94
N ARG A 347 -0.48 2.27 12.06
CA ARG A 347 0.57 1.24 12.07
C ARG A 347 1.96 1.84 11.83
N HIS A 348 2.07 2.80 10.91
CA HIS A 348 3.33 3.53 10.69
C HIS A 348 3.75 4.31 11.93
N THR A 349 2.81 4.90 12.65
CA THR A 349 3.06 5.61 13.91
C THR A 349 3.55 4.66 14.99
N GLY A 350 2.89 3.51 15.20
CA GLY A 350 3.34 2.48 16.14
C GLY A 350 4.72 1.96 15.79
N ALA A 351 4.94 1.61 14.52
CA ALA A 351 6.22 1.15 14.02
C ALA A 351 7.35 2.17 14.24
N TRP A 352 7.07 3.45 13.99
CA TRP A 352 8.02 4.54 14.19
C TRP A 352 8.35 4.74 15.68
N ARG A 353 7.33 4.69 16.57
CA ARG A 353 7.54 4.78 18.02
C ARG A 353 8.43 3.65 18.53
N MET A 354 8.12 2.40 18.15
CA MET A 354 8.92 1.23 18.51
C MET A 354 10.36 1.29 17.95
N ALA A 355 10.54 1.69 16.69
CA ALA A 355 11.87 1.76 16.07
C ALA A 355 12.77 2.88 16.63
N ARG A 356 12.20 3.82 17.38
CA ARG A 356 12.91 4.92 18.06
C ARG A 356 13.10 4.68 19.56
N ASP A 357 12.52 3.62 20.08
CA ASP A 357 12.75 3.20 21.46
C ASP A 357 14.16 2.58 21.58
N PRO A 358 15.04 3.14 22.42
CA PRO A 358 16.40 2.63 22.58
C PRO A 358 16.46 1.21 23.18
N GLU A 359 15.41 0.79 23.87
CA GLU A 359 15.32 -0.53 24.50
C GLU A 359 14.77 -1.60 23.54
N MET A 360 14.26 -1.21 22.35
CA MET A 360 13.76 -2.13 21.36
C MET A 360 14.73 -2.34 20.20
N SER A 361 15.13 -3.58 19.95
CA SER A 361 15.94 -3.88 18.77
C SER A 361 15.11 -3.80 17.47
N LEU A 362 15.76 -3.53 16.34
CA LEU A 362 15.08 -3.48 15.05
C LEU A 362 14.49 -4.85 14.65
N THR A 363 15.06 -5.94 15.15
CA THR A 363 14.56 -7.31 14.99
C THR A 363 13.28 -7.55 15.79
N ASP A 364 13.17 -6.98 17.00
CA ASP A 364 11.93 -7.05 17.78
C ASP A 364 10.81 -6.28 17.09
N VAL A 365 11.11 -5.08 16.59
CA VAL A 365 10.15 -4.29 15.80
C VAL A 365 9.72 -5.04 14.53
N GLN A 366 10.66 -5.70 13.84
CA GLN A 366 10.35 -6.55 12.68
C GLN A 366 9.39 -7.67 13.05
N TRP A 367 9.65 -8.35 14.17
CA TRP A 367 8.81 -9.44 14.67
C TRP A 367 7.41 -8.94 15.03
N VAL A 368 7.29 -7.87 15.82
CA VAL A 368 5.99 -7.28 16.21
C VAL A 368 5.19 -6.89 14.99
N LEU A 369 5.82 -6.27 13.99
CA LEU A 369 5.14 -5.86 12.77
C LEU A 369 4.84 -7.02 11.81
N GLY A 370 5.47 -8.18 11.98
CA GLY A 370 5.36 -9.31 11.05
C GLY A 370 5.87 -8.96 9.64
N HIS A 371 7.02 -8.29 9.57
CA HIS A 371 7.68 -7.99 8.30
C HIS A 371 8.59 -9.15 7.89
N ALA A 372 8.36 -9.71 6.69
CA ALA A 372 9.19 -10.80 6.16
C ALA A 372 10.67 -10.38 5.96
N HIS A 373 10.90 -9.09 5.67
CA HIS A 373 12.23 -8.55 5.40
C HIS A 373 12.56 -7.40 6.34
N LEU A 374 13.75 -7.42 6.93
CA LEU A 374 14.26 -6.36 7.79
C LEU A 374 14.31 -5.00 7.09
N SER A 375 14.60 -4.98 5.79
CA SER A 375 14.59 -3.77 4.96
C SER A 375 13.25 -3.01 4.95
N THR A 376 12.14 -3.69 5.20
CA THR A 376 10.83 -3.04 5.36
C THR A 376 10.75 -2.30 6.69
N THR A 377 11.37 -2.84 7.74
CA THR A 377 11.40 -2.22 9.07
C THR A 377 12.40 -1.07 9.13
N GLN A 378 13.52 -1.16 8.41
CA GLN A 378 14.51 -0.08 8.31
C GLN A 378 13.96 1.24 7.77
N LEU A 379 12.83 1.22 7.05
CA LEU A 379 12.16 2.45 6.61
C LEU A 379 11.77 3.36 7.78
N TYR A 380 11.54 2.80 8.97
CA TYR A 380 11.17 3.57 10.18
C TYR A 380 12.37 4.12 10.93
N THR A 381 13.58 3.62 10.70
CA THR A 381 14.82 4.17 11.26
C THR A 381 15.41 5.27 10.38
N THR A 382 14.87 5.46 9.17
CA THR A 382 15.27 6.57 8.30
C THR A 382 14.89 7.88 8.99
N PRO A 383 15.85 8.77 9.31
CA PRO A 383 15.54 10.01 10.00
C PRO A 383 14.73 10.93 9.08
N ASP A 384 13.88 11.76 9.68
CA ASP A 384 13.20 12.84 8.99
C ASP A 384 14.23 13.85 8.46
N GLN A 385 13.98 14.42 7.28
CA GLN A 385 14.89 15.41 6.68
C GLN A 385 15.19 16.58 7.62
N ASN A 386 14.17 17.07 8.36
CA ASN A 386 14.33 18.16 9.32
C ASN A 386 15.19 17.73 10.52
N GLU A 387 15.05 16.48 10.99
CA GLU A 387 15.90 15.92 12.05
C GLU A 387 17.36 15.82 11.60
N VAL A 388 17.61 15.40 10.36
CA VAL A 388 18.97 15.35 9.80
C VAL A 388 19.56 16.75 9.71
N ILE A 389 18.78 17.72 9.19
CA ILE A 389 19.23 19.12 9.08
C ILE A 389 19.55 19.69 10.47
N ALA A 390 18.64 19.52 11.45
CA ALA A 390 18.86 19.99 12.82
C ALA A 390 20.10 19.35 13.44
N SER A 391 20.29 18.04 13.29
CA SER A 391 21.47 17.33 13.79
C SER A 391 22.78 17.79 13.12
N ALA A 392 22.74 18.06 11.82
CA ALA A 392 23.90 18.57 11.07
C ALA A 392 24.26 20.00 11.51
N LEU A 393 23.27 20.87 11.67
CA LEU A 393 23.48 22.22 12.18
C LEU A 393 24.06 22.20 13.59
N ALA A 394 23.50 21.40 14.49
CA ALA A 394 24.02 21.21 15.86
C ALA A 394 25.45 20.63 15.85
N HIS A 395 25.79 19.75 14.90
CA HIS A 395 27.17 19.28 14.72
C HIS A 395 28.10 20.43 14.33
N HIS A 396 27.72 21.26 13.36
CA HIS A 396 28.52 22.40 12.93
C HIS A 396 28.72 23.42 14.06
N GLU A 397 27.68 23.71 14.85
CA GLU A 397 27.80 24.56 16.03
C GLU A 397 28.76 24.01 17.07
N ARG A 398 28.66 22.70 17.39
CA ARG A 398 29.60 22.05 18.32
C ARG A 398 31.02 22.12 17.81
N ARG A 399 31.25 21.97 16.52
CA ARG A 399 32.56 22.06 15.91
C ARG A 399 33.11 23.49 15.96
N ALA A 400 32.27 24.50 15.69
CA ALA A 400 32.63 25.91 15.80
C ALA A 400 33.03 26.28 17.25
N ARG A 401 32.28 25.78 18.25
CA ARG A 401 32.58 26.01 19.69
C ARG A 401 33.88 25.36 20.16
N ARG A 402 34.33 24.28 19.51
CA ARG A 402 35.58 23.60 19.87
C ARG A 402 36.84 24.36 19.47
N GLY A 403 36.71 25.45 18.75
CA GLY A 403 37.85 26.23 18.24
C GLY A 403 38.68 25.50 17.17
N PRO A 404 39.63 26.13 16.54
CA PRO A 404 40.56 25.46 15.66
C PRO A 404 41.30 24.39 16.48
N ALA A 405 41.27 23.15 16.01
CA ALA A 405 42.07 22.07 16.61
C ALA A 405 43.52 22.58 16.76
N SER A 406 44.08 22.34 17.94
CA SER A 406 45.50 22.65 18.18
C SER A 406 46.34 22.33 16.95
N SER A 407 47.29 23.21 16.66
CA SER A 407 48.21 23.21 15.53
C SER A 407 48.40 21.86 14.84
N PRO A 408 48.31 21.78 13.52
CA PRO A 408 48.53 20.51 12.83
C PRO A 408 49.83 19.86 13.37
N PRO A 409 49.83 18.54 13.53
CA PRO A 409 51.05 17.85 13.96
C PRO A 409 52.21 18.26 13.09
N PRO A 410 53.41 18.41 13.62
CA PRO A 410 54.62 18.77 12.85
C PRO A 410 54.69 17.79 11.67
N PRO A 411 55.06 18.30 10.46
CA PRO A 411 55.22 17.45 9.30
C PRO A 411 56.14 16.28 9.60
N ALA A 412 55.76 15.08 9.15
CA ALA A 412 56.61 13.90 9.32
C ALA A 412 58.03 14.16 8.84
N ALA A 413 59.01 13.64 9.58
CA ALA A 413 60.43 13.81 9.23
C ALA A 413 60.64 13.40 7.75
N GLY A 414 61.13 14.34 6.93
CA GLY A 414 61.33 14.16 5.48
C GLY A 414 60.49 15.06 4.59
N TYR A 415 59.51 15.81 5.10
CA TYR A 415 58.78 16.81 4.31
C TYR A 415 59.38 18.19 4.48
N ASN A 416 59.69 18.82 3.33
CA ASN A 416 60.15 20.20 3.33
C ASN A 416 58.99 21.14 3.63
N PRO A 417 59.07 21.96 4.72
CA PRO A 417 58.02 22.90 5.13
C PRO A 417 57.64 23.91 4.03
N ASP A 418 58.59 24.32 3.21
CA ASP A 418 58.36 25.29 2.15
C ASP A 418 57.52 24.71 1.00
N SER A 419 57.70 23.43 0.71
CA SER A 419 56.89 22.72 -0.28
C SER A 419 55.42 22.59 0.20
N LEU A 420 55.17 22.41 1.48
CA LEU A 420 53.81 22.39 2.05
C LEU A 420 53.16 23.79 2.02
N GLY A 421 53.94 24.86 2.21
CA GLY A 421 53.47 26.24 2.08
C GLY A 421 52.98 26.54 0.67
N VAL A 422 53.68 26.09 -0.35
CA VAL A 422 53.28 26.24 -1.77
C VAL A 422 52.03 25.41 -2.07
N LEU A 423 51.93 24.20 -1.57
CA LEU A 423 50.84 23.26 -1.86
C LEU A 423 49.51 23.70 -1.21
N PHE A 424 49.55 24.33 -0.05
CA PHE A 424 48.41 24.79 0.71
C PHE A 424 48.15 26.31 0.64
N GLY A 425 48.85 27.02 -0.28
CA GLY A 425 48.55 28.42 -0.60
C GLY A 425 48.86 29.42 0.53
N ARG A 426 49.84 29.15 1.38
CA ARG A 426 50.31 30.15 2.34
C ARG A 426 51.31 31.09 1.59
N PRO A 427 51.06 32.40 1.54
CA PRO A 427 52.03 33.35 1.01
C PRO A 427 53.28 33.31 1.87
N SER A 428 54.44 33.29 1.22
CA SER A 428 55.76 33.40 1.80
C SER A 428 55.96 34.64 2.65
#